data_d46b986802adeab76e0c7be49f3a2a8d
#
_entry.id   d46b986802adeab76e0c7be49f3a2a8d
#
_cell.length_a   1.000
_cell.length_b   1.000
_cell.length_c   1.000
_cell.angle_alpha   90.00
_cell.angle_beta   90.00
_cell.angle_gamma   90.00
#
_symmetry.space_group_name_H-M   'P 1'
#
loop_
_entity.id
_entity.type
_entity.pdbx_description
1 polymer ?
#
loop_
_entity_poly.entity_id
_entity_poly.type
_entity_poly.pdbx_seq_one_letter_code
_entity_poly.pdbx_strand_id
1 'polypeptide(L)'
;MRSREQATGKPASRLIDQRIRELGGCRGETLALMRSLILEADPEMIEEWKWSAPVWSHQGIVCTGEAYTKVVKLTFARGARISDPARLFNSSLEGNTRRAIDIHEGEKVDAGAFKARVKAAVAQHGAGS
;
A
#
# COMPACT_ATOMS: atom_id res chain seq x y z
N MET A 1 9.14 -25.68 2.41
CA MET A 1 9.15 -24.40 2.29
C MET A 1 7.85 -23.79 1.98
N ARG A 2 7.61 -22.73 2.51
CA ARG A 2 6.37 -22.19 2.37
C ARG A 2 6.44 -20.89 1.74
N SER A 3 6.35 -20.85 0.48
CA SER A 3 6.42 -19.61 -0.24
C SER A 3 5.26 -18.71 0.08
N ARG A 4 4.22 -19.27 0.75
CA ARG A 4 3.11 -18.46 1.05
C ARG A 4 3.02 -18.14 2.47
N GLU A 5 4.14 -18.13 3.13
CA GLU A 5 4.19 -17.77 4.49
C GLU A 5 3.57 -16.43 4.75
N GLN A 6 2.86 -16.31 5.83
CA GLN A 6 2.32 -15.03 6.28
C GLN A 6 3.10 -14.60 7.51
N ALA A 7 3.25 -13.30 7.68
CA ALA A 7 3.97 -12.74 8.81
C ALA A 7 3.33 -11.42 9.21
N THR A 8 3.55 -11.02 10.46
CA THR A 8 3.01 -9.79 11.02
C THR A 8 4.08 -9.13 11.86
N GLY A 9 4.14 -7.79 11.84
CA GLY A 9 5.07 -7.05 12.65
C GLY A 9 6.49 -7.13 12.13
N LYS A 10 7.46 -7.28 13.03
CA LYS A 10 8.87 -7.26 12.65
C LYS A 10 9.26 -8.30 11.60
N PRO A 11 8.80 -9.56 11.69
CA PRO A 11 9.13 -10.51 10.62
C PRO A 11 8.60 -10.05 9.26
N ALA A 12 7.40 -9.44 9.22
CA ALA A 12 6.86 -8.92 7.98
C ALA A 12 7.69 -7.76 7.48
N SER A 13 8.11 -6.86 8.38
CA SER A 13 8.93 -5.73 7.99
C SER A 13 10.23 -6.18 7.32
N ARG A 14 10.82 -7.26 7.81
CA ARG A 14 12.05 -7.80 7.20
C ARG A 14 11.79 -8.35 5.81
N LEU A 15 10.65 -9.00 5.62
CA LEU A 15 10.29 -9.52 4.29
C LEU A 15 10.04 -8.37 3.31
N ILE A 16 9.44 -7.29 3.80
CA ILE A 16 9.22 -6.11 2.98
C ILE A 16 10.57 -5.47 2.62
N ASP A 17 11.48 -5.36 3.59
CA ASP A 17 12.83 -4.86 3.34
C ASP A 17 13.51 -5.67 2.26
N GLN A 18 13.41 -7.00 2.36
CA GLN A 18 14.02 -7.89 1.40
C GLN A 18 13.41 -7.70 0.01
N ARG A 19 12.09 -7.56 -0.05
CA ARG A 19 11.40 -7.36 -1.33
C ARG A 19 11.87 -6.07 -2.01
N ILE A 20 11.99 -5.00 -1.23
CA ILE A 20 12.46 -3.72 -1.75
C ILE A 20 13.87 -3.88 -2.33
N ARG A 21 14.74 -4.58 -1.63
CA ARG A 21 16.10 -4.81 -2.12
C ARG A 21 16.11 -5.64 -3.39
N GLU A 22 15.26 -6.67 -3.45
CA GLU A 22 15.20 -7.54 -4.63
C GLU A 22 14.70 -6.80 -5.85
N LEU A 23 13.74 -5.89 -5.67
CA LEU A 23 13.24 -5.11 -6.79
C LEU A 23 14.31 -4.16 -7.31
N GLY A 24 15.00 -3.48 -6.42
CA GLY A 24 16.02 -2.52 -6.80
C GLY A 24 15.49 -1.42 -7.70
N GLY A 25 16.38 -0.55 -8.15
CA GLY A 25 16.03 0.47 -9.13
C GLY A 25 14.80 1.27 -8.75
N CYS A 26 14.09 1.70 -9.78
CA CYS A 26 12.96 2.60 -9.62
C CYS A 26 11.82 1.98 -8.85
N ARG A 27 11.52 0.71 -9.09
CA ARG A 27 10.43 0.03 -8.39
C ARG A 27 10.72 -0.13 -6.92
N GLY A 28 11.96 -0.48 -6.57
CA GLY A 28 12.35 -0.61 -5.18
C GLY A 28 12.27 0.71 -4.47
N GLU A 29 12.75 1.77 -5.11
CA GLU A 29 12.69 3.10 -4.54
C GLU A 29 11.26 3.58 -4.33
N THR A 30 10.41 3.31 -5.32
CA THR A 30 9.01 3.70 -5.24
C THR A 30 8.31 2.97 -4.09
N LEU A 31 8.52 1.66 -3.99
CA LEU A 31 7.87 0.90 -2.92
C LEU A 31 8.38 1.38 -1.55
N ALA A 32 9.68 1.65 -1.43
CA ALA A 32 10.24 2.14 -0.18
C ALA A 32 9.63 3.48 0.20
N LEU A 33 9.46 4.38 -0.77
CA LEU A 33 8.87 5.68 -0.51
C LEU A 33 7.41 5.54 -0.06
N MET A 34 6.64 4.73 -0.78
CA MET A 34 5.23 4.56 -0.43
C MET A 34 5.08 3.94 0.96
N ARG A 35 5.95 2.99 1.29
CA ARG A 35 5.96 2.39 2.62
C ARG A 35 6.20 3.46 3.69
N SER A 36 7.18 4.32 3.48
CA SER A 36 7.47 5.34 4.49
C SER A 36 6.32 6.34 4.62
N LEU A 37 5.65 6.68 3.52
CA LEU A 37 4.50 7.58 3.58
C LEU A 37 3.32 6.94 4.33
N ILE A 38 3.11 5.65 4.13
CA ILE A 38 2.06 4.93 4.85
C ILE A 38 2.32 4.95 6.35
N LEU A 39 3.57 4.68 6.75
CA LEU A 39 3.92 4.64 8.17
C LEU A 39 3.92 6.03 8.79
N GLU A 40 4.26 7.06 8.00
CA GLU A 40 4.17 8.44 8.47
C GLU A 40 2.72 8.87 8.67
N ALA A 41 1.83 8.44 7.77
CA ALA A 41 0.43 8.81 7.85
C ALA A 41 -0.23 8.18 9.07
N ASP A 42 0.20 6.96 9.44
CA ASP A 42 -0.37 6.26 10.59
C ASP A 42 0.71 5.45 11.29
N PRO A 43 1.30 6.01 12.35
CA PRO A 43 2.36 5.29 13.09
C PRO A 43 1.89 3.98 13.73
N GLU A 44 0.59 3.77 13.84
CA GLU A 44 0.06 2.52 14.40
C GLU A 44 -0.24 1.47 13.36
N MET A 45 0.07 1.77 12.09
CA MET A 45 -0.13 0.81 11.02
C MET A 45 0.71 -0.43 11.26
N ILE A 46 0.10 -1.59 11.06
CA ILE A 46 0.78 -2.87 11.24
C ILE A 46 1.21 -3.40 9.88
N GLU A 47 2.49 -3.72 9.75
CA GLU A 47 2.99 -4.32 8.52
C GLU A 47 2.76 -5.82 8.56
N GLU A 48 2.28 -6.36 7.45
CA GLU A 48 2.03 -7.78 7.31
C GLU A 48 2.59 -8.25 5.97
N TRP A 49 2.79 -9.55 5.87
CA TRP A 49 3.23 -10.18 4.63
C TRP A 49 2.22 -11.26 4.30
N LYS A 50 1.48 -11.06 3.22
CA LYS A 50 0.45 -12.00 2.79
C LYS A 50 0.47 -12.07 1.28
N TRP A 51 0.16 -13.22 0.74
CA TRP A 51 0.10 -13.42 -0.71
C TRP A 51 1.40 -12.99 -1.39
N SER A 52 2.52 -13.21 -0.72
CA SER A 52 3.85 -12.82 -1.19
C SER A 52 3.97 -11.32 -1.44
N ALA A 53 3.28 -10.52 -0.67
CA ALA A 53 3.27 -9.07 -0.85
C ALA A 53 3.20 -8.32 0.48
N PRO A 54 3.70 -7.08 0.49
CA PRO A 54 3.52 -6.21 1.65
C PRO A 54 2.05 -5.84 1.83
N VAL A 55 1.60 -5.87 3.06
CA VAL A 55 0.23 -5.51 3.42
C VAL A 55 0.30 -4.61 4.65
N TRP A 56 -0.51 -3.56 4.68
CA TRP A 56 -0.59 -2.65 5.81
C TRP A 56 -2.01 -2.68 6.35
N SER A 57 -2.12 -2.89 7.66
CA SER A 57 -3.39 -3.10 8.33
C SER A 57 -3.56 -2.20 9.54
N HIS A 58 -4.81 -1.81 9.79
CA HIS A 58 -5.21 -1.09 10.98
C HIS A 58 -6.68 -1.44 11.19
N GLN A 59 -6.94 -2.43 12.05
CA GLN A 59 -8.29 -3.00 12.22
C GLN A 59 -8.81 -3.55 10.89
N GLY A 60 -7.95 -4.30 10.21
CA GLY A 60 -8.25 -4.86 8.92
C GLY A 60 -7.32 -4.32 7.87
N ILE A 61 -7.31 -4.94 6.71
CA ILE A 61 -6.39 -4.56 5.64
C ILE A 61 -6.76 -3.19 5.09
N VAL A 62 -5.79 -2.28 5.11
CA VAL A 62 -5.95 -0.93 4.55
C VAL A 62 -5.40 -0.89 3.14
N CYS A 63 -4.18 -1.37 2.95
CA CYS A 63 -3.49 -1.21 1.67
C CYS A 63 -2.55 -2.38 1.42
N THR A 64 -2.41 -2.75 0.17
CA THR A 64 -1.48 -3.79 -0.27
C THR A 64 -0.56 -3.19 -1.34
N GLY A 65 0.72 -3.52 -1.29
CA GLY A 65 1.68 -3.06 -2.29
C GLY A 65 2.13 -4.22 -3.15
N GLU A 66 2.13 -4.02 -4.47
CA GLU A 66 2.59 -5.02 -5.41
C GLU A 66 3.44 -4.36 -6.46
N ALA A 67 4.41 -5.10 -6.99
CA ALA A 67 5.25 -4.59 -8.06
C ALA A 67 5.10 -5.49 -9.27
N TYR A 68 4.86 -4.86 -10.42
CA TYR A 68 4.79 -5.54 -11.70
C TYR A 68 5.98 -5.08 -12.54
N THR A 69 6.04 -5.51 -13.80
CA THR A 69 7.21 -5.24 -14.63
C THR A 69 7.57 -3.76 -14.70
N LYS A 70 6.58 -2.88 -14.82
CA LYS A 70 6.84 -1.46 -15.00
C LYS A 70 6.05 -0.55 -14.07
N VAL A 71 5.43 -1.13 -13.06
CA VAL A 71 4.55 -0.33 -12.21
C VAL A 71 4.54 -0.88 -10.80
N VAL A 72 4.41 0.03 -9.84
CA VAL A 72 4.14 -0.32 -8.44
C VAL A 72 2.68 0.04 -8.19
N LYS A 73 1.91 -0.91 -7.70
CA LYS A 73 0.48 -0.71 -7.46
C LYS A 73 0.18 -0.75 -5.98
N LEU A 74 -0.46 0.29 -5.49
CA LEU A 74 -0.97 0.34 -4.12
C LEU A 74 -2.48 0.19 -4.18
N THR A 75 -2.99 -0.90 -3.63
CA THR A 75 -4.42 -1.19 -3.66
C THR A 75 -5.03 -0.92 -2.29
N PHE A 76 -6.02 -0.04 -2.25
CA PHE A 76 -6.74 0.27 -1.02
C PHE A 76 -7.98 -0.61 -0.96
N ALA A 77 -8.06 -1.44 0.09
CA ALA A 77 -9.10 -2.46 0.19
C ALA A 77 -10.51 -1.89 0.14
N ARG A 78 -10.72 -0.69 0.69
CA ARG A 78 -12.02 -0.02 0.68
C ARG A 78 -11.94 1.31 -0.03
N GLY A 79 -11.10 1.38 -1.07
CA GLY A 79 -10.85 2.65 -1.76
C GLY A 79 -12.08 3.27 -2.36
N ALA A 80 -13.07 2.47 -2.77
CA ALA A 80 -14.28 2.99 -3.37
C ALA A 80 -15.09 3.89 -2.42
N ARG A 81 -14.84 3.76 -1.12
CA ARG A 81 -15.54 4.56 -0.10
C ARG A 81 -14.74 5.76 0.36
N ILE A 82 -13.60 6.00 -0.23
CA ILE A 82 -12.71 7.09 0.16
C ILE A 82 -12.82 8.20 -0.86
N SER A 83 -13.05 9.41 -0.37
CA SER A 83 -13.04 10.59 -1.23
C SER A 83 -11.65 10.77 -1.82
N ASP A 84 -11.56 11.11 -3.10
CA ASP A 84 -10.29 11.22 -3.78
C ASP A 84 -10.23 12.52 -4.60
N PRO A 85 -10.23 13.68 -3.94
CA PRO A 85 -10.26 14.94 -4.67
C PRO A 85 -9.01 15.19 -5.51
N ALA A 86 -7.87 14.60 -5.12
CA ALA A 86 -6.64 14.74 -5.90
C ALA A 86 -6.53 13.74 -7.04
N ARG A 87 -7.53 12.85 -7.16
CA ARG A 87 -7.60 11.86 -8.24
C ARG A 87 -6.38 10.96 -8.28
N LEU A 88 -5.96 10.48 -7.11
CA LEU A 88 -4.84 9.56 -7.04
C LEU A 88 -5.19 8.17 -7.54
N PHE A 89 -6.43 7.72 -7.29
CA PHE A 89 -6.84 6.40 -7.74
C PHE A 89 -6.96 6.41 -9.26
N ASN A 90 -6.12 5.60 -9.90
CA ASN A 90 -6.09 5.53 -11.35
C ASN A 90 -6.19 4.11 -11.89
N SER A 91 -6.54 3.16 -11.00
CA SER A 91 -6.63 1.76 -11.39
C SER A 91 -7.71 1.11 -10.56
N SER A 92 -8.26 -0.01 -11.04
CA SER A 92 -9.33 -0.75 -10.37
C SER A 92 -10.56 0.14 -10.13
N LEU A 93 -10.83 1.05 -11.07
CA LEU A 93 -11.89 2.04 -10.88
C LEU A 93 -13.28 1.48 -11.02
N GLU A 94 -13.42 0.31 -11.63
CA GLU A 94 -14.73 -0.30 -11.83
C GLU A 94 -15.12 -1.27 -10.74
N GLY A 95 -14.24 -1.51 -9.79
CA GLY A 95 -14.57 -2.39 -8.68
C GLY A 95 -15.55 -1.76 -7.72
N ASN A 96 -16.28 -2.59 -6.98
CA ASN A 96 -17.24 -2.09 -6.02
C ASN A 96 -16.62 -1.67 -4.70
N THR A 97 -15.41 -2.13 -4.40
CA THR A 97 -14.79 -1.91 -3.11
C THR A 97 -13.38 -1.34 -3.22
N ARG A 98 -12.58 -1.92 -4.08
CA ARG A 98 -11.16 -1.57 -4.16
C ARG A 98 -10.89 -0.44 -5.12
N ARG A 99 -9.85 0.31 -4.82
CA ARG A 99 -9.29 1.30 -5.73
C ARG A 99 -7.78 1.21 -5.62
N ALA A 100 -7.08 1.49 -6.70
CA ALA A 100 -5.64 1.36 -6.69
C ALA A 100 -4.97 2.57 -7.31
N ILE A 101 -3.71 2.75 -6.93
CA ILE A 101 -2.84 3.77 -7.49
C ILE A 101 -1.70 3.03 -8.17
N ASP A 102 -1.60 3.19 -9.49
CA ASP A 102 -0.49 2.63 -10.26
C ASP A 102 0.54 3.72 -10.45
N ILE A 103 1.78 3.44 -10.06
CA ILE A 103 2.89 4.39 -10.17
C ILE A 103 3.90 3.80 -11.14
N HIS A 104 4.04 4.46 -12.29
CA HIS A 104 4.96 4.02 -13.33
C HIS A 104 6.34 4.63 -13.08
N GLU A 105 7.34 4.05 -13.73
CA GLU A 105 8.70 4.54 -13.60
C GLU A 105 8.77 6.02 -13.92
N GLY A 106 9.40 6.78 -13.05
CA GLY A 106 9.57 8.21 -13.24
C GLY A 106 8.41 9.07 -12.80
N GLU A 107 7.27 8.45 -12.48
CA GLU A 107 6.14 9.23 -11.99
C GLU A 107 6.34 9.60 -10.53
N LYS A 108 5.85 10.78 -10.17
CA LYS A 108 5.92 11.25 -8.79
C LYS A 108 4.53 11.28 -8.20
N VAL A 109 4.45 10.88 -6.94
CA VAL A 109 3.18 10.88 -6.21
C VAL A 109 3.20 12.07 -5.26
N ASP A 110 2.08 12.79 -5.20
CA ASP A 110 1.91 13.86 -4.22
C ASP A 110 1.87 13.24 -2.84
N ALA A 111 2.94 13.41 -2.07
CA ALA A 111 3.09 12.77 -0.77
C ALA A 111 1.99 13.18 0.20
N GLY A 112 1.64 14.47 0.21
CA GLY A 112 0.59 14.96 1.09
C GLY A 112 -0.77 14.36 0.75
N ALA A 113 -1.09 14.31 -0.55
CA ALA A 113 -2.36 13.74 -1.00
C ALA A 113 -2.40 12.24 -0.71
N PHE A 114 -1.29 11.54 -0.91
CA PHE A 114 -1.24 10.11 -0.63
C PHE A 114 -1.44 9.85 0.86
N LYS A 115 -0.74 10.60 1.73
CA LYS A 115 -0.93 10.42 3.17
C LYS A 115 -2.36 10.72 3.59
N ALA A 116 -3.00 11.69 2.96
CA ALA A 116 -4.40 11.99 3.24
C ALA A 116 -5.30 10.81 2.88
N ARG A 117 -4.98 10.10 1.77
CA ARG A 117 -5.74 8.90 1.40
C ARG A 117 -5.55 7.79 2.43
N VAL A 118 -4.33 7.62 2.92
CA VAL A 118 -4.06 6.60 3.94
C VAL A 118 -4.84 6.92 5.22
N LYS A 119 -4.80 8.18 5.66
CA LYS A 119 -5.55 8.58 6.86
C LYS A 119 -7.04 8.38 6.68
N ALA A 120 -7.57 8.72 5.51
CA ALA A 120 -8.99 8.52 5.22
C ALA A 120 -9.34 7.03 5.23
N ALA A 121 -8.45 6.19 4.71
CA ALA A 121 -8.67 4.76 4.70
C ALA A 121 -8.71 4.20 6.11
N VAL A 122 -7.79 4.65 6.97
CA VAL A 122 -7.78 4.21 8.37
C VAL A 122 -9.06 4.64 9.08
N ALA A 123 -9.49 5.88 8.85
CA ALA A 123 -10.72 6.38 9.46
C ALA A 123 -11.94 5.59 8.99
N GLN A 124 -11.94 5.19 7.70
CA GLN A 124 -13.02 4.40 7.14
C GLN A 124 -13.10 3.04 7.82
N HIS A 125 -11.97 2.41 8.10
CA HIS A 125 -11.94 1.12 8.78
C HIS A 125 -12.49 1.25 10.21
N GLY A 126 -12.06 2.28 10.91
CA GLY A 126 -12.54 2.49 12.28
C GLY A 126 -14.02 2.78 12.34
N ALA A 127 -14.53 3.58 11.40
CA ALA A 127 -15.92 3.98 11.40
C ALA A 127 -16.84 2.94 10.80
N GLY A 128 -16.32 2.18 9.86
CA GLY A 128 -17.13 1.26 9.07
C GLY A 128 -17.16 -0.15 9.58
N SER A 129 -16.50 -0.41 10.66
CA SER A 129 -16.41 -1.76 11.19
C SER A 129 -17.68 -2.19 11.91
#